data_f413ab162fa468f747584c1fc906b375
#
_entry.id   f413ab162fa468f747584c1fc906b375
#
_cell.length_a   1.000
_cell.length_b   1.000
_cell.length_c   1.000
_cell.angle_alpha   90.00
_cell.angle_beta   90.00
_cell.angle_gamma   90.00
#
_symmetry.space_group_name_H-M   'P 1'
#
loop_
_entity.id
_entity.type
_entity.pdbx_description
1 polymer ?
#
loop_
_entity_poly.entity_id
_entity_poly.type
_entity_poly.pdbx_seq_one_letter_code
_entity_poly.pdbx_strand_id
1 'polypeptide(L)'
;DIMMPEMDGIGLCRRVKEDVRTSHIPVILLTAKDSIRDKEEGYDSGADSYLTKPFSATLLNSRVRNLLDMRRKLARMIVGKAKDEERGMPAGEVRLSKLDEEFIRRFTDVVTEHISQDKLDIPFMADKMNMSVSTLYRKLKGLTGLSGNEFIRKIKLKRSLYLMTEQGLNVTEAAYSSGFNDVGHFRRCFKEEYGVSPSKYTKR
;
A
#
# COMPACT_ATOMS: atom_id res chain seq x y z
N ASP A 1 16.65 -10.87 -16.60
CA ASP A 1 17.01 -12.13 -17.21
C ASP A 1 17.20 -13.19 -16.14
N ILE A 2 16.89 -14.47 -16.44
CA ILE A 2 17.15 -15.57 -15.52
C ILE A 2 18.63 -15.94 -15.57
N MET A 3 19.19 -16.08 -16.77
CA MET A 3 20.60 -16.45 -16.93
C MET A 3 21.50 -15.21 -16.85
N MET A 4 22.13 -15.00 -15.69
CA MET A 4 23.06 -13.89 -15.46
C MET A 4 24.33 -14.42 -14.74
N PRO A 5 25.49 -13.75 -14.94
CA PRO A 5 26.71 -14.07 -14.19
C PRO A 5 26.52 -13.82 -12.67
N GLU A 6 27.22 -14.57 -11.83
CA GLU A 6 27.28 -14.46 -10.37
C GLU A 6 25.98 -14.78 -9.63
N MET A 7 24.86 -14.18 -10.01
CA MET A 7 23.54 -14.42 -9.42
C MET A 7 22.50 -14.52 -10.52
N ASP A 8 21.73 -15.60 -10.54
CA ASP A 8 20.64 -15.76 -11.49
C ASP A 8 19.43 -14.85 -11.15
N GLY A 9 18.55 -14.68 -12.13
CA GLY A 9 17.38 -13.82 -11.98
C GLY A 9 16.38 -14.31 -10.95
N ILE A 10 16.31 -15.62 -10.71
CA ILE A 10 15.43 -16.25 -9.70
C ILE A 10 15.95 -15.91 -8.30
N GLY A 11 17.24 -16.06 -8.05
CA GLY A 11 17.89 -15.66 -6.80
C GLY A 11 17.79 -14.17 -6.52
N LEU A 12 17.96 -13.34 -7.56
CA LEU A 12 17.74 -11.90 -7.43
C LEU A 12 16.26 -11.58 -7.07
N CYS A 13 15.31 -12.21 -7.76
CA CYS A 13 13.89 -12.03 -7.47
C CYS A 13 13.56 -12.38 -6.02
N ARG A 14 14.04 -13.54 -5.54
CA ARG A 14 13.85 -13.98 -4.16
C ARG A 14 14.40 -12.96 -3.17
N ARG A 15 15.61 -12.46 -3.34
CA ARG A 15 16.19 -11.41 -2.47
C ARG A 15 15.35 -10.13 -2.47
N VAL A 16 14.86 -9.71 -3.63
CA VAL A 16 13.99 -8.52 -3.74
C VAL A 16 12.68 -8.73 -3.00
N LYS A 17 12.10 -9.94 -3.06
CA LYS A 17 10.79 -10.25 -2.47
C LYS A 17 10.86 -10.57 -0.98
N GLU A 18 11.97 -11.08 -0.48
CA GLU A 18 12.20 -11.39 0.93
C GLU A 18 12.62 -10.17 1.77
N ASP A 19 13.14 -9.12 1.15
CA ASP A 19 13.50 -7.89 1.86
C ASP A 19 12.30 -6.95 2.00
N VAL A 20 11.90 -6.64 3.25
CA VAL A 20 10.80 -5.73 3.55
C VAL A 20 10.92 -4.35 2.86
N ARG A 21 12.15 -3.92 2.54
CA ARG A 21 12.39 -2.63 1.87
C ARG A 21 12.04 -2.66 0.38
N THR A 22 12.02 -3.83 -0.25
CA THR A 22 11.90 -4.02 -1.70
C THR A 22 10.79 -4.98 -2.12
N SER A 23 10.18 -5.74 -1.19
CA SER A 23 9.11 -6.72 -1.46
C SER A 23 7.96 -6.17 -2.30
N HIS A 24 7.66 -4.88 -2.15
CA HIS A 24 6.63 -4.19 -2.92
C HIS A 24 6.98 -3.92 -4.39
N ILE A 25 8.23 -4.13 -4.82
CA ILE A 25 8.66 -3.84 -6.20
C ILE A 25 8.18 -4.97 -7.12
N PRO A 26 7.40 -4.68 -8.18
CA PRO A 26 7.01 -5.69 -9.16
C PRO A 26 8.23 -6.21 -9.93
N VAL A 27 8.30 -7.53 -10.09
CA VAL A 27 9.39 -8.20 -10.81
C VAL A 27 8.83 -9.01 -11.97
N ILE A 28 9.32 -8.75 -13.18
CA ILE A 28 9.08 -9.57 -14.37
C ILE A 28 10.36 -10.32 -14.69
N LEU A 29 10.32 -11.63 -14.69
CA LEU A 29 11.46 -12.46 -15.09
C LEU A 29 11.41 -12.69 -16.60
N LEU A 30 12.56 -12.48 -17.25
CA LEU A 30 12.76 -12.73 -18.67
C LEU A 30 13.53 -14.05 -18.84
N THR A 31 13.00 -14.99 -19.64
CA THR A 31 13.63 -16.30 -19.85
C THR A 31 13.81 -16.62 -21.31
N ALA A 32 14.87 -17.33 -21.65
CA ALA A 32 15.13 -17.82 -23.02
C ALA A 32 14.40 -19.13 -23.33
N LYS A 33 13.77 -19.80 -22.33
CA LYS A 33 13.22 -21.15 -22.48
C LYS A 33 11.86 -21.33 -21.81
N ASP A 34 11.00 -22.12 -22.48
CA ASP A 34 9.70 -22.60 -22.01
C ASP A 34 9.80 -23.82 -21.09
N SER A 35 10.85 -23.98 -20.28
CA SER A 35 10.86 -25.09 -19.36
C SER A 35 9.79 -24.88 -18.26
N ILE A 36 8.95 -25.86 -18.07
CA ILE A 36 7.91 -25.87 -17.03
C ILE A 36 8.56 -25.68 -15.65
N ARG A 37 9.73 -26.30 -15.44
CA ARG A 37 10.51 -26.16 -14.20
C ARG A 37 10.95 -24.72 -13.93
N ASP A 38 11.44 -23.99 -14.92
CA ASP A 38 11.88 -22.59 -14.74
C ASP A 38 10.70 -21.67 -14.41
N LYS A 39 9.49 -22.03 -14.89
CA LYS A 39 8.25 -21.30 -14.54
C LYS A 39 7.79 -21.61 -13.11
N GLU A 40 7.84 -22.86 -12.68
CA GLU A 40 7.47 -23.28 -11.32
C GLU A 40 8.42 -22.69 -10.28
N GLU A 41 9.73 -22.84 -10.45
CA GLU A 41 10.74 -22.24 -9.55
C GLU A 41 10.64 -20.72 -9.48
N GLY A 42 10.25 -20.11 -10.55
CA GLY A 42 10.11 -18.67 -10.59
C GLY A 42 8.85 -18.17 -9.92
N TYR A 43 7.72 -18.86 -10.04
CA TYR A 43 6.52 -18.53 -9.24
C TYR A 43 6.84 -18.68 -7.76
N ASP A 44 7.58 -19.71 -7.37
CA ASP A 44 8.04 -19.91 -5.99
C ASP A 44 9.02 -18.81 -5.53
N SER A 45 9.71 -18.14 -6.43
CA SER A 45 10.57 -16.98 -6.11
C SER A 45 9.77 -15.71 -5.83
N GLY A 46 8.43 -15.71 -6.03
CA GLY A 46 7.55 -14.58 -5.85
C GLY A 46 7.54 -13.58 -7.01
N ALA A 47 8.00 -13.96 -8.19
CA ALA A 47 7.91 -13.10 -9.38
C ALA A 47 6.45 -12.78 -9.75
N ASP A 48 6.17 -11.52 -10.07
CA ASP A 48 4.83 -11.07 -10.43
C ASP A 48 4.45 -11.45 -11.86
N SER A 49 5.41 -11.71 -12.73
CA SER A 49 5.16 -12.15 -14.12
C SER A 49 6.41 -12.78 -14.75
N TYR A 50 6.16 -13.56 -15.80
CA TYR A 50 7.15 -14.18 -16.69
C TYR A 50 6.97 -13.73 -18.12
N LEU A 51 8.09 -13.65 -18.86
CA LEU A 51 8.09 -13.36 -20.29
C LEU A 51 9.19 -14.14 -20.99
N THR A 52 8.78 -15.00 -21.95
CA THR A 52 9.71 -15.83 -22.73
C THR A 52 10.30 -15.04 -23.90
N LYS A 53 11.60 -15.11 -24.10
CA LYS A 53 12.31 -14.55 -25.27
C LYS A 53 12.17 -15.51 -26.48
N PRO A 54 11.96 -14.97 -27.70
CA PRO A 54 11.79 -13.57 -28.05
C PRO A 54 10.37 -13.07 -27.72
N PHE A 55 10.26 -11.84 -27.22
CA PHE A 55 8.98 -11.20 -26.93
C PHE A 55 8.82 -9.87 -27.68
N SER A 56 7.60 -9.49 -27.99
CA SER A 56 7.30 -8.19 -28.57
C SER A 56 7.26 -7.10 -27.52
N ALA A 57 7.64 -5.87 -27.90
CA ALA A 57 7.50 -4.70 -27.04
C ALA A 57 6.04 -4.48 -26.58
N THR A 58 5.07 -4.80 -27.43
CA THR A 58 3.64 -4.74 -27.11
C THR A 58 3.27 -5.68 -25.95
N LEU A 59 3.78 -6.91 -25.97
CA LEU A 59 3.52 -7.88 -24.90
C LEU A 59 4.15 -7.45 -23.57
N LEU A 60 5.40 -6.98 -23.60
CA LEU A 60 6.08 -6.43 -22.41
C LEU A 60 5.30 -5.25 -21.83
N ASN A 61 4.93 -4.27 -22.69
CA ASN A 61 4.16 -3.10 -22.26
C ASN A 61 2.80 -3.49 -21.66
N SER A 62 2.12 -4.49 -22.21
CA SER A 62 0.87 -5.00 -21.67
C SER A 62 1.05 -5.61 -20.28
N ARG A 63 2.13 -6.41 -20.07
CA ARG A 63 2.45 -6.99 -18.76
C ARG A 63 2.76 -5.93 -17.71
N VAL A 64 3.59 -4.94 -18.06
CA VAL A 64 3.94 -3.81 -17.18
C VAL A 64 2.66 -3.05 -16.80
N ARG A 65 1.82 -2.72 -17.79
CA ARG A 65 0.57 -1.99 -17.56
C ARG A 65 -0.36 -2.75 -16.62
N ASN A 66 -0.56 -4.06 -16.85
CA ASN A 66 -1.38 -4.91 -16.00
C ASN A 66 -0.87 -4.92 -14.54
N LEU A 67 0.43 -5.07 -14.32
CA LEU A 67 1.02 -5.06 -12.97
C LEU A 67 0.83 -3.71 -12.28
N LEU A 68 0.99 -2.60 -12.99
CA LEU A 68 0.76 -1.27 -12.45
C LEU A 68 -0.73 -1.03 -12.10
N ASP A 69 -1.65 -1.50 -12.94
CA ASP A 69 -3.09 -1.37 -12.68
C ASP A 69 -3.54 -2.24 -11.51
N MET A 70 -3.00 -3.46 -11.39
CA MET A 70 -3.21 -4.32 -10.22
C MET A 70 -2.73 -3.62 -8.93
N ARG A 71 -1.53 -3.00 -8.95
CA ARG A 71 -1.00 -2.23 -7.81
C ARG A 71 -1.89 -1.04 -7.46
N ARG A 72 -2.41 -0.32 -8.45
CA ARG A 72 -3.35 0.79 -8.22
C ARG A 72 -4.66 0.32 -7.57
N LYS A 73 -5.22 -0.81 -8.01
CA LYS A 73 -6.41 -1.41 -7.39
C LYS A 73 -6.14 -1.77 -5.93
N LEU A 74 -5.04 -2.46 -5.67
CA LEU A 74 -4.63 -2.85 -4.33
C LEU A 74 -4.42 -1.63 -3.42
N ALA A 75 -3.76 -0.57 -3.91
CA ALA A 75 -3.59 0.68 -3.17
C ALA A 75 -4.95 1.32 -2.79
N ARG A 76 -5.95 1.28 -3.68
CA ARG A 76 -7.31 1.77 -3.39
C ARG A 76 -7.98 0.95 -2.29
N MET A 77 -7.81 -0.38 -2.28
CA MET A 77 -8.34 -1.24 -1.23
C MET A 77 -7.72 -0.93 0.14
N ILE A 78 -6.37 -0.82 0.21
CA ILE A 78 -5.65 -0.47 1.45
C ILE A 78 -6.16 0.87 2.02
N VAL A 79 -6.40 1.82 1.14
CA VAL A 79 -6.82 3.19 1.49
C VAL A 79 -8.33 3.28 1.80
N GLY A 80 -9.10 2.21 1.60
CA GLY A 80 -10.54 2.16 1.93
C GLY A 80 -11.45 2.85 0.91
N LYS A 81 -10.97 3.12 -0.31
CA LYS A 81 -11.79 3.70 -1.40
C LYS A 81 -12.58 2.66 -2.21
N ALA A 82 -12.58 1.39 -1.81
CA ALA A 82 -13.10 0.28 -2.61
C ALA A 82 -14.56 -0.10 -2.31
N LYS A 83 -15.40 0.80 -1.75
CA LYS A 83 -16.81 0.45 -1.48
C LYS A 83 -17.70 0.32 -2.73
N ASP A 84 -17.27 0.84 -3.89
CA ASP A 84 -18.12 0.89 -5.09
C ASP A 84 -17.73 -0.09 -6.20
N GLU A 85 -16.65 -0.86 -6.07
CA GLU A 85 -16.14 -1.75 -7.13
C GLU A 85 -16.25 -3.26 -6.83
N GLU A 86 -16.92 -3.70 -5.76
CA GLU A 86 -17.07 -5.13 -5.41
C GLU A 86 -17.95 -5.94 -6.41
N ARG A 87 -18.49 -5.30 -7.43
CA ARG A 87 -19.41 -5.95 -8.40
C ARG A 87 -18.76 -6.52 -9.66
N GLY A 88 -17.48 -6.74 -9.69
CA GLY A 88 -16.85 -7.24 -10.92
C GLY A 88 -15.40 -7.67 -10.81
N MET A 89 -15.00 -8.33 -9.74
CA MET A 89 -13.63 -8.91 -9.69
C MET A 89 -13.60 -10.23 -10.46
N PRO A 90 -12.81 -10.35 -11.54
CA PRO A 90 -12.46 -11.67 -12.06
C PRO A 90 -11.63 -12.41 -11.02
N ALA A 91 -11.89 -13.71 -10.86
CA ALA A 91 -11.21 -14.62 -9.96
C ALA A 91 -9.71 -14.69 -10.22
N GLY A 92 -8.96 -13.88 -9.50
CA GLY A 92 -7.51 -13.80 -9.44
C GLY A 92 -7.18 -12.87 -8.29
N GLU A 93 -7.18 -13.42 -7.06
CA GLU A 93 -6.96 -12.62 -5.85
C GLU A 93 -5.61 -11.92 -5.91
N VAL A 94 -5.64 -10.62 -6.15
CA VAL A 94 -4.47 -9.75 -5.96
C VAL A 94 -4.27 -9.59 -4.46
N ARG A 95 -3.40 -10.39 -3.89
CA ARG A 95 -3.04 -10.29 -2.48
C ARG A 95 -1.72 -9.53 -2.33
N LEU A 96 -1.62 -8.76 -1.26
CA LEU A 96 -0.32 -8.27 -0.78
C LEU A 96 0.55 -9.46 -0.38
N SER A 97 1.86 -9.32 -0.51
CA SER A 97 2.76 -10.25 0.16
C SER A 97 2.56 -10.15 1.68
N LYS A 98 2.80 -11.23 2.41
CA LYS A 98 2.73 -11.21 3.89
C LYS A 98 3.59 -10.09 4.50
N LEU A 99 4.77 -9.82 3.93
CA LEU A 99 5.66 -8.75 4.37
C LEU A 99 5.06 -7.36 4.15
N ASP A 100 4.32 -7.17 3.06
CA ASP A 100 3.69 -5.89 2.77
C ASP A 100 2.42 -5.68 3.62
N GLU A 101 1.65 -6.74 3.87
CA GLU A 101 0.52 -6.71 4.81
C GLU A 101 0.99 -6.36 6.22
N GLU A 102 2.03 -7.03 6.69
CA GLU A 102 2.61 -6.77 8.01
C GLU A 102 3.20 -5.36 8.12
N PHE A 103 3.85 -4.87 7.07
CA PHE A 103 4.33 -3.50 7.01
C PHE A 103 3.20 -2.48 7.15
N ILE A 104 2.10 -2.63 6.39
CA ILE A 104 0.94 -1.72 6.47
C ILE A 104 0.29 -1.80 7.85
N ARG A 105 0.12 -3.01 8.39
CA ARG A 105 -0.41 -3.22 9.75
C ARG A 105 0.45 -2.50 10.79
N ARG A 106 1.75 -2.79 10.83
CA ARG A 106 2.70 -2.16 11.76
C ARG A 106 2.73 -0.65 11.64
N PHE A 107 2.72 -0.12 10.42
CA PHE A 107 2.65 1.33 10.21
C PHE A 107 1.36 1.92 10.80
N THR A 108 0.23 1.27 10.60
CA THR A 108 -1.06 1.70 11.14
C THR A 108 -1.09 1.61 12.67
N ASP A 109 -0.53 0.56 13.25
CA ASP A 109 -0.43 0.36 14.70
C ASP A 109 0.41 1.49 15.33
N VAL A 110 1.58 1.79 14.78
CA VAL A 110 2.44 2.90 15.25
C VAL A 110 1.72 4.24 15.16
N VAL A 111 1.03 4.53 14.06
CA VAL A 111 0.23 5.77 13.95
C VAL A 111 -0.86 5.82 15.01
N THR A 112 -1.57 4.71 15.26
CA THR A 112 -2.68 4.64 16.20
C THR A 112 -2.20 4.80 17.65
N GLU A 113 -1.09 4.16 18.00
CA GLU A 113 -0.46 4.25 19.32
C GLU A 113 0.01 5.69 19.65
N HIS A 114 0.51 6.39 18.64
CA HIS A 114 1.09 7.72 18.82
C HIS A 114 0.19 8.85 18.27
N ILE A 115 -1.10 8.56 18.04
CA ILE A 115 -2.02 9.44 17.32
C ILE A 115 -2.19 10.82 17.97
N SER A 116 -2.08 10.91 19.28
CA SER A 116 -2.23 12.15 20.07
C SER A 116 -0.90 12.88 20.30
N GLN A 117 0.20 12.39 19.74
CA GLN A 117 1.50 13.05 19.91
C GLN A 117 1.70 14.17 18.89
N ASP A 118 2.21 15.32 19.35
CA ASP A 118 2.49 16.50 18.50
C ASP A 118 3.53 16.22 17.40
N LYS A 119 4.39 15.23 17.59
CA LYS A 119 5.51 14.89 16.68
C LYS A 119 5.29 13.61 15.88
N LEU A 120 4.05 13.32 15.48
CA LEU A 120 3.78 12.21 14.56
C LEU A 120 4.11 12.65 13.12
N ASP A 121 5.40 12.67 12.79
CA ASP A 121 5.92 13.03 11.47
C ASP A 121 6.62 11.85 10.77
N ILE A 122 7.05 12.05 9.53
CA ILE A 122 7.69 11.00 8.74
C ILE A 122 9.06 10.57 9.27
N PRO A 123 9.94 11.45 9.76
CA PRO A 123 11.15 11.05 10.46
C PRO A 123 10.89 10.14 11.67
N PHE A 124 9.93 10.48 12.52
CA PHE A 124 9.51 9.65 13.65
C PHE A 124 9.02 8.27 13.18
N MET A 125 8.16 8.24 12.16
CA MET A 125 7.66 6.99 11.59
C MET A 125 8.78 6.12 10.99
N ALA A 126 9.76 6.74 10.33
CA ALA A 126 10.90 6.03 9.74
C ALA A 126 11.75 5.36 10.83
N ASP A 127 12.00 6.07 11.93
CA ASP A 127 12.69 5.51 13.11
C ASP A 127 11.94 4.32 13.70
N LYS A 128 10.63 4.47 14.00
CA LYS A 128 9.78 3.38 14.54
C LYS A 128 9.67 2.17 13.62
N MET A 129 9.77 2.39 12.31
CA MET A 129 9.74 1.32 11.31
C MET A 129 11.13 0.73 11.02
N ASN A 130 12.20 1.21 11.66
CA ASN A 130 13.60 0.84 11.40
C ASN A 130 13.98 0.99 9.91
N MET A 131 13.59 2.12 9.32
CA MET A 131 13.84 2.42 7.91
C MET A 131 14.38 3.83 7.73
N SER A 132 15.13 4.07 6.64
CA SER A 132 15.41 5.44 6.23
C SER A 132 14.12 6.12 5.73
N VAL A 133 14.05 7.45 5.86
CA VAL A 133 12.91 8.25 5.36
C VAL A 133 12.65 7.98 3.87
N SER A 134 13.72 7.87 3.06
CA SER A 134 13.59 7.59 1.63
C SER A 134 13.05 6.20 1.32
N THR A 135 13.43 5.19 2.11
CA THR A 135 12.92 3.81 1.98
C THR A 135 11.44 3.74 2.37
N LEU A 136 11.09 4.36 3.51
CA LEU A 136 9.70 4.46 3.96
C LEU A 136 8.82 5.14 2.92
N TYR A 137 9.28 6.29 2.38
CA TYR A 137 8.56 7.01 1.33
C TYR A 137 8.29 6.14 0.10
N ARG A 138 9.33 5.48 -0.44
CA ARG A 138 9.21 4.63 -1.65
C ARG A 138 8.26 3.47 -1.41
N LYS A 139 8.37 2.81 -0.26
CA LYS A 139 7.51 1.66 0.07
C LYS A 139 6.05 2.08 0.27
N LEU A 140 5.76 3.11 1.04
CA LEU A 140 4.40 3.63 1.19
C LEU A 140 3.80 4.07 -0.14
N LYS A 141 4.56 4.84 -0.92
CA LYS A 141 4.10 5.31 -2.24
C LYS A 141 3.83 4.15 -3.19
N GLY A 142 4.69 3.12 -3.18
CA GLY A 142 4.51 1.90 -3.98
C GLY A 142 3.29 1.07 -3.59
N LEU A 143 3.00 0.96 -2.28
CA LEU A 143 1.89 0.16 -1.78
C LEU A 143 0.54 0.89 -1.79
N THR A 144 0.54 2.17 -1.42
CA THR A 144 -0.70 2.92 -1.16
C THR A 144 -1.00 3.99 -2.22
N GLY A 145 -0.02 4.33 -3.04
CA GLY A 145 -0.09 5.48 -3.94
C GLY A 145 -0.05 6.84 -3.24
N LEU A 146 0.05 6.87 -1.90
CA LEU A 146 0.01 8.07 -1.07
C LEU A 146 1.40 8.43 -0.53
N SER A 147 1.61 9.70 -0.22
CA SER A 147 2.71 10.10 0.65
C SER A 147 2.44 9.65 2.09
N GLY A 148 3.48 9.60 2.91
CA GLY A 148 3.33 9.18 4.31
C GLY A 148 2.38 10.09 5.10
N ASN A 149 2.46 11.42 4.90
CA ASN A 149 1.56 12.37 5.57
C ASN A 149 0.10 12.19 5.14
N GLU A 150 -0.15 11.90 3.85
CA GLU A 150 -1.50 11.58 3.37
C GLU A 150 -2.02 10.29 3.98
N PHE A 151 -1.16 9.28 4.13
CA PHE A 151 -1.58 8.00 4.71
C PHE A 151 -1.85 8.14 6.22
N ILE A 152 -1.01 8.83 6.99
CA ILE A 152 -1.26 9.18 8.40
C ILE A 152 -2.59 9.94 8.53
N ARG A 153 -2.82 10.95 7.70
CA ARG A 153 -4.07 11.72 7.70
C ARG A 153 -5.31 10.83 7.48
N LYS A 154 -5.22 9.86 6.57
CA LYS A 154 -6.32 8.91 6.34
C LYS A 154 -6.60 8.02 7.55
N ILE A 155 -5.56 7.54 8.23
CA ILE A 155 -5.70 6.77 9.47
C ILE A 155 -6.40 7.62 10.53
N LYS A 156 -5.97 8.89 10.71
CA LYS A 156 -6.61 9.84 11.63
C LYS A 156 -8.08 10.08 11.29
N LEU A 157 -8.41 10.27 10.01
CA LEU A 157 -9.79 10.46 9.57
C LEU A 157 -10.65 9.21 9.80
N LYS A 158 -10.12 8.01 9.53
CA LYS A 158 -10.82 6.75 9.81
C LYS A 158 -11.08 6.58 11.31
N ARG A 159 -10.11 6.94 12.16
CA ARG A 159 -10.27 6.93 13.61
C ARG A 159 -11.35 7.92 14.06
N SER A 160 -11.35 9.15 13.55
CA SER A 160 -12.37 10.15 13.88
C SER A 160 -13.78 9.70 13.48
N LEU A 161 -13.92 9.06 12.33
CA LEU A 161 -15.18 8.49 11.90
C LEU A 161 -15.69 7.45 12.90
N TYR A 162 -14.85 6.48 13.28
CA TYR A 162 -15.18 5.48 14.29
C TYR A 162 -15.61 6.12 15.62
N LEU A 163 -14.88 7.13 16.10
CA LEU A 163 -15.19 7.83 17.33
C LEU A 163 -16.56 8.52 17.29
N MET A 164 -16.93 9.09 16.14
CA MET A 164 -18.23 9.75 15.98
C MET A 164 -19.38 8.74 15.81
N THR A 165 -19.19 7.64 15.06
CA THR A 165 -20.28 6.70 14.74
C THR A 165 -20.51 5.65 15.79
N GLU A 166 -19.43 5.09 16.38
CA GLU A 166 -19.50 3.96 17.31
C GLU A 166 -19.41 4.40 18.77
N GLN A 167 -18.70 5.51 19.05
CA GLN A 167 -18.52 6.00 20.42
C GLN A 167 -19.30 7.26 20.73
N GLY A 168 -20.03 7.83 19.77
CA GLY A 168 -20.92 8.96 19.98
C GLY A 168 -20.23 10.29 20.29
N LEU A 169 -18.89 10.40 20.06
CA LEU A 169 -18.18 11.64 20.31
C LEU A 169 -18.66 12.74 19.36
N ASN A 170 -18.71 13.98 19.87
CA ASN A 170 -19.00 15.11 19.01
C ASN A 170 -17.82 15.41 18.06
N VAL A 171 -18.08 16.25 17.05
CA VAL A 171 -17.12 16.56 15.97
C VAL A 171 -15.79 17.11 16.51
N THR A 172 -15.84 17.93 17.55
CA THR A 172 -14.66 18.58 18.15
C THR A 172 -13.85 17.57 18.96
N GLU A 173 -14.50 16.78 19.78
CA GLU A 173 -13.87 15.70 20.56
C GLU A 173 -13.24 14.66 19.65
N ALA A 174 -13.96 14.21 18.62
CA ALA A 174 -13.44 13.24 17.65
C ALA A 174 -12.22 13.78 16.88
N ALA A 175 -12.19 15.06 16.53
CA ALA A 175 -11.05 15.70 15.88
C ALA A 175 -9.80 15.63 16.78
N TYR A 176 -9.89 16.12 18.01
CA TYR A 176 -8.75 16.11 18.94
C TYR A 176 -8.32 14.69 19.32
N SER A 177 -9.26 13.79 19.65
CA SER A 177 -8.97 12.40 20.00
C SER A 177 -8.41 11.57 18.84
N SER A 178 -8.52 12.05 17.61
CA SER A 178 -7.89 11.46 16.43
C SER A 178 -6.60 12.20 15.99
N GLY A 179 -6.08 13.11 16.84
CA GLY A 179 -4.79 13.75 16.64
C GLY A 179 -4.79 14.91 15.64
N PHE A 180 -5.94 15.58 15.41
CA PHE A 180 -5.98 16.86 14.71
C PHE A 180 -5.85 18.00 15.73
N ASN A 181 -4.95 18.93 15.49
CA ASN A 181 -4.73 20.10 16.36
C ASN A 181 -5.63 21.28 16.02
N ASP A 182 -6.31 21.23 14.85
CA ASP A 182 -7.23 22.26 14.37
C ASP A 182 -8.51 21.64 13.80
N VAL A 183 -9.65 21.99 14.37
CA VAL A 183 -10.96 21.47 13.97
C VAL A 183 -11.38 21.97 12.56
N GLY A 184 -10.94 23.16 12.17
CA GLY A 184 -11.21 23.70 10.82
C GLY A 184 -10.46 22.90 9.75
N HIS A 185 -9.17 22.59 10.01
CA HIS A 185 -8.38 21.69 9.16
C HIS A 185 -8.99 20.29 9.10
N PHE A 186 -9.39 19.72 10.25
CA PHE A 186 -10.09 18.43 10.29
C PHE A 186 -11.33 18.42 9.40
N ARG A 187 -12.22 19.43 9.53
CA ARG A 187 -13.47 19.51 8.74
C ARG A 187 -13.20 19.54 7.24
N ARG A 188 -12.18 20.27 6.79
CA ARG A 188 -11.77 20.30 5.37
C ARG A 188 -11.33 18.93 4.91
N CYS A 189 -10.36 18.32 5.61
CA CYS A 189 -9.85 16.99 5.27
C CYS A 189 -10.95 15.91 5.28
N PHE A 190 -11.87 15.97 6.24
CA PHE A 190 -12.99 15.04 6.32
C PHE A 190 -13.94 15.19 5.13
N LYS A 191 -14.26 16.43 4.76
CA LYS A 191 -15.14 16.69 3.59
C LYS A 191 -14.48 16.26 2.28
N GLU A 192 -13.17 16.46 2.13
CA GLU A 192 -12.38 16.00 0.97
C GLU A 192 -12.39 14.47 0.85
N GLU A 193 -12.29 13.77 1.98
CA GLU A 193 -12.23 12.31 2.01
C GLU A 193 -13.58 11.63 1.83
N TYR A 194 -14.62 12.12 2.55
CA TYR A 194 -15.94 11.49 2.62
C TYR A 194 -17.03 12.20 1.82
N GLY A 195 -16.71 13.31 1.15
CA GLY A 195 -17.65 14.08 0.32
C GLY A 195 -18.66 14.95 1.09
N VAL A 196 -18.78 14.76 2.42
CA VAL A 196 -19.71 15.47 3.27
C VAL A 196 -19.02 15.96 4.56
N SER A 197 -19.60 17.00 5.19
CA SER A 197 -19.06 17.47 6.47
C SER A 197 -19.28 16.44 7.59
N PRO A 198 -18.42 16.43 8.65
CA PRO A 198 -18.58 15.52 9.78
C PRO A 198 -19.96 15.53 10.40
N SER A 199 -20.51 16.73 10.64
CA SER A 199 -21.85 16.91 11.23
C SER A 199 -23.02 16.40 10.37
N LYS A 200 -22.84 16.32 9.05
CA LYS A 200 -23.84 15.70 8.15
C LYS A 200 -23.69 14.18 8.09
N TYR A 201 -22.50 13.67 8.30
CA TYR A 201 -22.22 12.23 8.27
C TYR A 201 -22.85 11.52 9.48
N THR A 202 -22.76 12.12 10.67
CA THR A 202 -23.31 11.55 11.94
C THR A 202 -24.83 11.68 12.07
N LYS A 203 -25.50 12.47 11.21
CA LYS A 203 -26.97 12.60 11.19
C LYS A 203 -27.67 11.63 10.23
N ARG A 204 -26.92 10.77 9.56
CA ARG A 204 -27.42 9.68 8.71
C ARG A 204 -27.48 8.37 9.47
#